data_5df2e40eacb17d1817bfae2d548baa8d
#
_entry.id   5df2e40eacb17d1817bfae2d548baa8d
#
_cell.length_a   1.000
_cell.length_b   1.000
_cell.length_c   1.000
_cell.angle_alpha   90.00
_cell.angle_beta   90.00
_cell.angle_gamma   90.00
#
_symmetry.space_group_name_H-M   'P 1'
#
loop_
_entity.id
_entity.type
_entity.pdbx_description
1 polymer ?
#
loop_
_entity_poly.entity_id
_entity_poly.type
_entity_poly.pdbx_seq_one_letter_code
_entity_poly.pdbx_strand_id
1 'polypeptide(L)'
;MRKSLLTATVALFGLSLGALSIGTQTNPAAARRRTAPCARVDCLRINQLQNVGSHNSYHIRGDDDVFNLLRAFSPALADSLEYTHPALATQFGAQKVRQIELDVFADPSGGLYKDRHIYNALGKPTDSGIADLSRPGLKVMHVQDVDFKTRCYTFVACLRQIKRWSDLHPTHLPISILVEAKDDTIIDPANLGFVTPAPFDAAALDQVDIDIRSVFAPSRVITPDDVRKGAPTLEQSVLSGAGWPTVEASRGKVMFMLDNESRRDLYLQGHPSLSGRMLFTPSFPGQADAAFIKDNDPIGADGLEWQRIQGYVRSGYVVRTRADTDTIQARTGDTTMRDAALRSGAQWVSTDYPTPADNIFGTGYFVELPGGGVSRCNPISARSACRIFDLR
;
A
#
# COMPACT_ATOMS: atom_id res chain seq x y z
N MET A 1 34.80 56.84 -5.43
CA MET A 1 34.95 58.02 -6.33
C MET A 1 33.75 58.06 -7.27
N ARG A 2 33.19 59.24 -7.31
CA ARG A 2 32.17 59.83 -8.20
C ARG A 2 30.70 59.37 -8.03
N LYS A 3 30.02 60.31 -7.36
CA LYS A 3 28.61 60.63 -7.37
C LYS A 3 28.19 61.27 -8.70
N SER A 4 26.93 61.16 -9.07
CA SER A 4 26.11 62.16 -9.79
C SER A 4 24.68 61.68 -9.70
N LEU A 5 23.83 62.24 -9.12
CA LEU A 5 22.90 63.37 -8.90
C LEU A 5 22.34 63.99 -10.18
N LEU A 6 21.06 64.32 -10.05
CA LEU A 6 20.20 65.28 -10.79
C LEU A 6 19.25 64.56 -11.80
N THR A 7 17.96 64.94 -11.93
CA THR A 7 17.17 66.09 -11.39
C THR A 7 15.69 65.75 -11.59
N ALA A 8 14.85 66.29 -10.69
CA ALA A 8 13.41 66.28 -10.76
C ALA A 8 12.86 67.22 -11.84
N THR A 9 11.71 66.91 -12.44
CA THR A 9 10.85 67.87 -13.09
C THR A 9 9.38 67.63 -12.72
N VAL A 10 8.80 68.63 -12.03
CA VAL A 10 7.39 68.71 -11.68
C VAL A 10 6.64 69.34 -12.86
N ALA A 11 5.52 68.82 -13.25
CA ALA A 11 4.51 69.49 -14.07
C ALA A 11 3.12 69.28 -13.47
N LEU A 12 2.57 70.34 -12.93
CA LEU A 12 1.15 70.49 -12.58
C LEU A 12 0.36 70.82 -13.84
N PHE A 13 -0.82 70.19 -14.00
CA PHE A 13 -2.05 70.67 -14.65
C PHE A 13 -3.06 69.54 -14.56
N GLY A 14 -4.23 69.66 -14.05
CA GLY A 14 -5.36 70.51 -14.15
C GLY A 14 -6.56 69.66 -13.71
N LEU A 15 -7.35 70.08 -12.71
CA LEU A 15 -8.60 69.45 -12.29
C LEU A 15 -9.65 69.45 -13.39
N SER A 16 -10.25 68.26 -13.66
CA SER A 16 -11.61 68.18 -14.20
C SER A 16 -12.39 67.16 -13.35
N LEU A 17 -13.40 67.64 -12.63
CA LEU A 17 -14.40 66.83 -11.94
C LEU A 17 -15.23 66.07 -12.94
N GLY A 18 -15.02 64.78 -13.06
CA GLY A 18 -15.91 63.83 -13.69
C GLY A 18 -16.52 62.95 -12.63
N ALA A 19 -17.85 63.01 -12.44
CA ALA A 19 -18.55 62.11 -11.52
C ALA A 19 -18.46 60.67 -12.03
N LEU A 20 -17.65 59.85 -11.35
CA LEU A 20 -17.66 58.40 -11.58
C LEU A 20 -18.70 57.77 -10.66
N SER A 21 -19.75 57.22 -11.27
CA SER A 21 -20.66 56.27 -10.65
C SER A 21 -19.87 55.03 -10.25
N ILE A 22 -19.78 54.79 -8.95
CA ILE A 22 -19.19 53.55 -8.38
C ILE A 22 -20.19 52.41 -8.63
N GLY A 23 -20.02 51.76 -9.78
CA GLY A 23 -20.61 50.43 -9.98
C GLY A 23 -19.87 49.43 -9.09
N THR A 24 -20.51 49.01 -8.01
CA THR A 24 -20.05 47.87 -7.21
C THR A 24 -20.04 46.60 -8.11
N GLN A 25 -18.90 46.31 -8.70
CA GLN A 25 -18.65 44.98 -9.22
C GLN A 25 -18.60 43.99 -8.06
N THR A 26 -19.71 43.37 -7.77
CA THR A 26 -19.73 42.16 -6.96
C THR A 26 -18.96 41.10 -7.71
N ASN A 27 -17.72 40.84 -7.30
CA ASN A 27 -16.99 39.62 -7.63
C ASN A 27 -17.93 38.44 -7.31
N PRO A 28 -18.29 37.58 -8.26
CA PRO A 28 -18.91 36.34 -7.91
C PRO A 28 -17.81 35.47 -7.27
N ALA A 29 -17.64 35.63 -5.94
CA ALA A 29 -16.97 34.62 -5.15
C ALA A 29 -17.61 33.29 -5.56
N ALA A 30 -16.83 32.44 -6.21
CA ALA A 30 -17.23 31.10 -6.57
C ALA A 30 -17.82 30.47 -5.30
N ALA A 31 -19.14 30.44 -5.24
CA ALA A 31 -19.87 29.75 -4.19
C ALA A 31 -19.41 28.30 -4.28
N ARG A 32 -18.44 27.93 -3.43
CA ARG A 32 -18.15 26.51 -3.17
C ARG A 32 -19.51 25.91 -2.84
N ARG A 33 -20.08 25.15 -3.77
CA ARG A 33 -21.26 24.33 -3.50
C ARG A 33 -20.84 23.45 -2.31
N ARG A 34 -21.27 23.86 -1.14
CA ARG A 34 -21.27 22.99 0.03
C ARG A 34 -22.20 21.84 -0.36
N THR A 35 -21.62 20.76 -0.90
CA THR A 35 -22.37 19.53 -1.10
C THR A 35 -23.03 19.23 0.24
N ALA A 36 -24.33 19.03 0.23
CA ALA A 36 -25.09 18.67 1.40
C ALA A 36 -24.36 17.53 2.15
N PRO A 37 -24.32 17.53 3.48
CA PRO A 37 -23.67 16.47 4.21
C PRO A 37 -24.28 15.14 3.78
N CYS A 38 -23.45 14.23 3.29
CA CYS A 38 -23.84 12.85 3.01
C CYS A 38 -24.35 12.23 4.31
N ALA A 39 -25.63 12.09 4.45
CA ALA A 39 -26.27 11.45 5.58
C ALA A 39 -26.36 9.92 5.44
N ARG A 40 -25.82 9.36 4.34
CA ARG A 40 -25.91 7.93 4.01
C ARG A 40 -24.55 7.36 3.61
N VAL A 41 -24.40 6.05 3.83
CA VAL A 41 -23.26 5.21 3.39
C VAL A 41 -22.99 5.33 1.90
N ASP A 42 -24.02 5.55 1.09
CA ASP A 42 -23.96 5.72 -0.35
C ASP A 42 -22.98 6.80 -0.83
N CYS A 43 -22.54 7.67 0.08
CA CYS A 43 -21.60 8.74 -0.22
C CYS A 43 -20.23 8.57 0.42
N LEU A 44 -20.04 7.59 1.30
CA LEU A 44 -18.76 7.31 1.92
C LEU A 44 -17.79 6.75 0.87
N ARG A 45 -16.60 7.33 0.77
CA ARG A 45 -15.60 6.88 -0.18
C ARG A 45 -14.61 5.95 0.48
N ILE A 46 -13.94 5.10 -0.33
CA ILE A 46 -13.00 4.11 0.21
C ILE A 46 -11.83 4.74 0.96
N ASN A 47 -11.35 5.92 0.57
CA ASN A 47 -10.31 6.67 1.29
C ASN A 47 -10.80 7.28 2.62
N GLN A 48 -12.06 7.11 2.97
CA GLN A 48 -12.65 7.52 4.24
C GLN A 48 -12.84 6.33 5.20
N LEU A 49 -12.23 5.19 4.87
CA LEU A 49 -12.17 4.00 5.73
C LEU A 49 -10.78 3.89 6.36
N GLN A 50 -10.70 3.16 7.48
CA GLN A 50 -9.46 2.63 8.02
C GLN A 50 -9.62 1.13 8.24
N ASN A 51 -8.62 0.35 7.82
CA ASN A 51 -8.61 -1.11 7.87
C ASN A 51 -7.30 -1.61 8.48
N VAL A 52 -7.33 -2.79 9.09
CA VAL A 52 -6.11 -3.54 9.38
C VAL A 52 -5.67 -4.26 8.11
N GLY A 53 -4.36 -4.26 7.88
CA GLY A 53 -3.68 -5.02 6.85
C GLY A 53 -2.71 -6.04 7.45
N SER A 54 -2.30 -7.02 6.66
CA SER A 54 -1.16 -7.89 6.98
C SER A 54 0.04 -7.53 6.11
N HIS A 55 1.24 -7.55 6.70
CA HIS A 55 2.52 -7.44 6.02
C HIS A 55 2.95 -8.84 5.58
N ASN A 56 3.59 -8.98 4.42
CA ASN A 56 4.01 -10.27 3.88
C ASN A 56 2.97 -11.38 4.07
N SER A 57 1.75 -11.13 3.62
CA SER A 57 0.55 -11.91 3.95
C SER A 57 0.61 -13.39 3.55
N TYR A 58 1.54 -13.74 2.68
CA TYR A 58 1.82 -15.09 2.18
C TYR A 58 2.79 -15.85 3.09
N HIS A 59 3.52 -15.17 3.98
CA HIS A 59 4.68 -15.68 4.70
C HIS A 59 4.35 -16.85 5.64
N ILE A 60 5.22 -17.86 5.62
CA ILE A 60 5.29 -18.97 6.56
C ILE A 60 6.73 -19.05 7.06
N ARG A 61 6.94 -18.99 8.36
CA ARG A 61 8.25 -19.19 8.99
C ARG A 61 8.95 -20.44 8.44
N GLY A 62 10.25 -20.32 8.19
CA GLY A 62 11.10 -21.42 7.74
C GLY A 62 11.09 -22.62 8.69
N ASP A 63 11.58 -23.77 8.21
CA ASP A 63 11.79 -24.97 9.04
C ASP A 63 12.80 -24.69 10.15
N ASP A 64 12.68 -25.38 11.29
CA ASP A 64 13.50 -25.11 12.48
C ASP A 64 14.99 -25.21 12.21
N ASP A 65 15.42 -26.13 11.37
CA ASP A 65 16.83 -26.27 11.04
C ASP A 65 17.38 -25.13 10.16
N VAL A 66 16.61 -24.66 9.18
CA VAL A 66 16.94 -23.46 8.39
C VAL A 66 16.92 -22.23 9.31
N PHE A 67 15.90 -22.13 10.15
CA PHE A 67 15.76 -21.02 11.08
C PHE A 67 16.92 -20.96 12.10
N ASN A 68 17.38 -22.11 12.58
CA ASN A 68 18.55 -22.22 13.48
C ASN A 68 19.84 -21.80 12.77
N LEU A 69 20.02 -22.12 11.48
CA LEU A 69 21.16 -21.63 10.69
C LEU A 69 21.12 -20.10 10.56
N LEU A 70 19.96 -19.53 10.22
CA LEU A 70 19.79 -18.08 10.14
C LEU A 70 20.08 -17.40 11.47
N ARG A 71 19.62 -17.98 12.58
CA ARG A 71 19.87 -17.48 13.95
C ARG A 71 21.34 -17.54 14.32
N ALA A 72 22.03 -18.60 13.92
CA ALA A 72 23.49 -18.72 14.14
C ALA A 72 24.28 -17.68 13.34
N PHE A 73 23.80 -17.33 12.12
CA PHE A 73 24.40 -16.32 11.28
C PHE A 73 24.08 -14.89 11.76
N SER A 74 22.81 -14.61 12.01
CA SER A 74 22.31 -13.32 12.47
C SER A 74 21.05 -13.50 13.33
N PRO A 75 21.16 -13.39 14.67
CA PRO A 75 19.99 -13.46 15.55
C PRO A 75 18.91 -12.44 15.19
N ALA A 76 19.31 -11.21 14.85
CA ALA A 76 18.35 -10.15 14.47
C ALA A 76 17.58 -10.48 13.19
N LEU A 77 18.24 -11.05 12.17
CA LEU A 77 17.57 -11.51 10.95
C LEU A 77 16.59 -12.65 11.26
N ALA A 78 17.01 -13.65 12.06
CA ALA A 78 16.10 -14.72 12.44
C ALA A 78 14.90 -14.18 13.23
N ASP A 79 15.13 -13.25 14.16
CA ASP A 79 14.07 -12.64 14.94
C ASP A 79 13.05 -11.90 14.03
N SER A 80 13.52 -11.16 13.02
CA SER A 80 12.63 -10.43 12.09
C SER A 80 11.73 -11.34 11.25
N LEU A 81 12.12 -12.60 11.05
CA LEU A 81 11.41 -13.61 10.26
C LEU A 81 10.55 -14.57 11.10
N GLU A 82 10.48 -14.37 12.42
CA GLU A 82 9.81 -15.33 13.32
C GLU A 82 8.31 -15.05 13.47
N TYR A 83 7.60 -15.08 12.35
CA TYR A 83 6.14 -14.97 12.29
C TYR A 83 5.57 -15.87 11.20
N THR A 84 4.26 -16.08 11.20
CA THR A 84 3.56 -16.91 10.21
C THR A 84 2.14 -16.41 10.03
N HIS A 85 1.70 -16.21 8.80
CA HIS A 85 0.32 -15.90 8.50
C HIS A 85 -0.50 -17.16 8.17
N PRO A 86 -1.79 -17.23 8.55
CA PRO A 86 -2.69 -18.27 8.07
C PRO A 86 -3.01 -18.07 6.58
N ALA A 87 -3.78 -19.00 5.99
CA ALA A 87 -4.24 -18.88 4.63
C ALA A 87 -4.97 -17.54 4.38
N LEU A 88 -4.84 -16.95 3.18
CA LEU A 88 -5.44 -15.66 2.82
C LEU A 88 -6.94 -15.60 3.14
N ALA A 89 -7.68 -16.69 2.89
CA ALA A 89 -9.10 -16.76 3.22
C ALA A 89 -9.39 -16.59 4.73
N THR A 90 -8.51 -17.10 5.60
CA THR A 90 -8.59 -16.93 7.05
C THR A 90 -8.29 -15.48 7.44
N GLN A 91 -7.30 -14.86 6.79
CA GLN A 91 -6.97 -13.45 7.01
C GLN A 91 -8.16 -12.54 6.65
N PHE A 92 -8.80 -12.76 5.50
CA PHE A 92 -9.98 -11.98 5.10
C PHE A 92 -11.21 -12.25 5.97
N GLY A 93 -11.42 -13.50 6.39
CA GLY A 93 -12.58 -13.92 7.19
C GLY A 93 -12.38 -13.67 8.69
N ALA A 94 -11.66 -14.56 9.35
CA ALA A 94 -11.52 -14.57 10.81
C ALA A 94 -10.68 -13.39 11.32
N GLN A 95 -9.59 -13.01 10.63
CA GLN A 95 -8.73 -11.90 11.04
C GLN A 95 -9.22 -10.54 10.53
N LYS A 96 -10.26 -10.49 9.68
CA LYS A 96 -10.89 -9.27 9.18
C LYS A 96 -9.97 -8.32 8.39
N VAL A 97 -8.86 -8.83 7.85
CA VAL A 97 -7.88 -8.07 7.09
C VAL A 97 -8.48 -7.58 5.76
N ARG A 98 -8.18 -6.35 5.35
CA ARG A 98 -8.60 -5.75 4.06
C ARG A 98 -7.46 -5.13 3.27
N GLN A 99 -6.24 -5.21 3.74
CA GLN A 99 -5.02 -4.95 2.97
C GLN A 99 -4.08 -6.13 3.16
N ILE A 100 -3.47 -6.59 2.08
CA ILE A 100 -2.47 -7.65 2.09
C ILE A 100 -1.25 -7.22 1.27
N GLU A 101 -0.16 -7.96 1.42
CA GLU A 101 1.10 -7.72 0.73
C GLU A 101 1.63 -9.03 0.14
N LEU A 102 2.10 -8.96 -1.11
CA LEU A 102 2.67 -10.08 -1.86
C LEU A 102 3.99 -9.65 -2.50
N ASP A 103 5.09 -10.27 -2.10
CA ASP A 103 6.38 -10.07 -2.73
C ASP A 103 6.52 -10.99 -3.92
N VAL A 104 6.96 -10.42 -5.03
CA VAL A 104 7.04 -11.14 -6.30
C VAL A 104 8.44 -11.10 -6.89
N PHE A 105 8.90 -12.24 -7.37
CA PHE A 105 10.16 -12.41 -8.09
C PHE A 105 9.87 -12.79 -9.54
N ALA A 106 10.59 -12.18 -10.49
CA ALA A 106 10.49 -12.56 -11.90
C ALA A 106 11.15 -13.92 -12.17
N ASP A 107 10.44 -14.78 -12.89
CA ASP A 107 10.96 -16.07 -13.36
C ASP A 107 10.41 -16.37 -14.77
N PRO A 108 10.86 -15.62 -15.79
CA PRO A 108 10.30 -15.69 -17.13
C PRO A 108 10.51 -17.04 -17.83
N SER A 109 11.52 -17.79 -17.42
CA SER A 109 11.82 -19.12 -17.99
C SER A 109 11.27 -20.26 -17.16
N GLY A 110 10.95 -20.03 -15.89
CA GLY A 110 10.61 -21.05 -14.91
C GLY A 110 11.83 -21.76 -14.34
N GLY A 111 11.70 -22.28 -13.13
CA GLY A 111 12.71 -23.11 -12.48
C GLY A 111 13.81 -22.35 -11.75
N LEU A 112 13.88 -21.01 -11.84
CA LEU A 112 14.94 -20.25 -11.18
C LEU A 112 14.91 -20.41 -9.65
N TYR A 113 13.73 -20.52 -9.06
CA TYR A 113 13.54 -20.62 -7.61
C TYR A 113 13.04 -22.00 -7.16
N LYS A 114 13.24 -23.07 -7.96
CA LYS A 114 12.77 -24.42 -7.61
C LYS A 114 13.62 -25.08 -6.54
N ASP A 115 14.90 -24.76 -6.49
CA ASP A 115 15.87 -25.29 -5.53
C ASP A 115 15.93 -24.39 -4.27
N ARG A 116 16.32 -24.99 -3.14
CA ARG A 116 16.50 -24.38 -1.84
C ARG A 116 17.95 -24.53 -1.43
N HIS A 117 18.84 -23.66 -1.90
CA HIS A 117 20.28 -23.85 -1.77
C HIS A 117 20.79 -23.78 -0.33
N ILE A 118 20.03 -23.18 0.60
CA ILE A 118 20.34 -23.24 2.03
C ILE A 118 20.42 -24.70 2.55
N TYR A 119 19.71 -25.62 1.89
CA TYR A 119 19.72 -27.05 2.23
C TYR A 119 21.08 -27.72 2.00
N ASN A 120 21.97 -27.15 1.16
CA ASN A 120 23.35 -27.59 1.03
C ASN A 120 24.09 -27.54 2.37
N ALA A 121 23.84 -26.52 3.19
CA ALA A 121 24.44 -26.42 4.54
C ALA A 121 23.90 -27.48 5.51
N LEU A 122 22.76 -28.09 5.20
CA LEU A 122 22.09 -29.12 6.01
C LEU A 122 22.30 -30.52 5.47
N GLY A 123 23.01 -30.69 4.34
CA GLY A 123 23.14 -31.98 3.65
C GLY A 123 21.81 -32.54 3.13
N LYS A 124 20.83 -31.70 2.83
CA LYS A 124 19.51 -32.06 2.34
C LYS A 124 19.40 -31.84 0.82
N PRO A 125 18.49 -32.57 0.14
CA PRO A 125 18.16 -32.28 -1.25
C PRO A 125 17.64 -30.85 -1.42
N THR A 126 18.13 -30.15 -2.43
CA THR A 126 17.75 -28.75 -2.70
C THR A 126 16.42 -28.62 -3.46
N ASP A 127 16.11 -29.60 -4.32
CA ASP A 127 14.87 -29.58 -5.10
C ASP A 127 13.65 -29.55 -4.17
N SER A 128 12.82 -28.53 -4.32
CA SER A 128 11.61 -28.35 -3.52
C SER A 128 10.49 -29.35 -3.86
N GLY A 129 10.55 -30.02 -5.01
CA GLY A 129 9.46 -30.86 -5.54
C GLY A 129 8.17 -30.10 -5.90
N ILE A 130 8.20 -28.76 -5.91
CA ILE A 130 7.02 -27.91 -6.14
C ILE A 130 6.89 -27.60 -7.63
N ALA A 131 5.93 -28.24 -8.29
CA ALA A 131 5.72 -28.14 -9.73
C ALA A 131 5.49 -26.70 -10.22
N ASP A 132 4.85 -25.85 -9.41
CA ASP A 132 4.59 -24.45 -9.77
C ASP A 132 5.88 -23.61 -9.88
N LEU A 133 6.93 -23.99 -9.18
CA LEU A 133 8.22 -23.30 -9.25
C LEU A 133 9.02 -23.64 -10.52
N SER A 134 8.66 -24.75 -11.20
CA SER A 134 9.29 -25.14 -12.47
C SER A 134 8.68 -24.46 -13.70
N ARG A 135 7.57 -23.72 -13.54
CA ARG A 135 6.86 -23.06 -14.65
C ARG A 135 7.25 -21.58 -14.75
N PRO A 136 7.22 -20.98 -15.96
CA PRO A 136 7.36 -19.52 -16.10
C PRO A 136 6.33 -18.73 -15.32
N GLY A 137 6.67 -17.48 -14.94
CA GLY A 137 5.78 -16.54 -14.29
C GLY A 137 6.31 -16.04 -12.95
N LEU A 138 5.62 -15.06 -12.36
CA LEU A 138 6.02 -14.43 -11.10
C LEU A 138 5.87 -15.40 -9.93
N LYS A 139 6.93 -15.51 -9.10
CA LYS A 139 6.95 -16.34 -7.88
C LYS A 139 6.72 -15.48 -6.64
N VAL A 140 6.10 -16.08 -5.62
CA VAL A 140 5.81 -15.40 -4.36
C VAL A 140 6.58 -16.05 -3.23
N MET A 141 7.51 -15.31 -2.64
CA MET A 141 8.29 -15.66 -1.46
C MET A 141 8.94 -14.40 -0.88
N HIS A 142 9.42 -14.46 0.35
CA HIS A 142 10.03 -13.30 1.00
C HIS A 142 11.50 -13.13 0.60
N VAL A 143 12.31 -14.18 0.79
CA VAL A 143 13.72 -14.18 0.39
C VAL A 143 14.05 -15.54 -0.24
N GLN A 144 14.60 -15.49 -1.46
CA GLN A 144 15.04 -16.70 -2.14
C GLN A 144 16.05 -17.49 -1.28
N ASP A 145 16.03 -18.80 -1.41
CA ASP A 145 16.89 -19.75 -0.72
C ASP A 145 16.78 -19.83 0.81
N VAL A 146 16.48 -18.75 1.52
CA VAL A 146 16.55 -18.70 3.00
C VAL A 146 15.20 -18.52 3.69
N ASP A 147 14.26 -17.78 3.08
CA ASP A 147 12.91 -17.55 3.63
C ASP A 147 11.85 -17.68 2.51
N PHE A 148 11.70 -18.89 2.04
CA PHE A 148 10.99 -19.25 0.80
C PHE A 148 9.61 -19.86 1.03
N LYS A 149 9.19 -20.12 2.28
CA LYS A 149 7.89 -20.72 2.54
C LYS A 149 6.76 -19.72 2.36
N THR A 150 5.73 -20.14 1.64
CA THR A 150 4.64 -19.28 1.22
C THR A 150 3.30 -20.00 1.16
N ARG A 151 2.20 -19.26 1.28
CA ARG A 151 0.82 -19.77 1.09
C ARG A 151 0.46 -20.01 -0.37
N CYS A 152 1.20 -19.43 -1.30
CA CYS A 152 0.98 -19.55 -2.74
C CYS A 152 2.27 -19.26 -3.50
N TYR A 153 2.82 -20.24 -4.20
CA TYR A 153 4.13 -20.15 -4.84
C TYR A 153 4.19 -19.33 -6.12
N THR A 154 3.04 -18.96 -6.70
CA THR A 154 2.99 -18.07 -7.87
C THR A 154 2.00 -16.94 -7.64
N PHE A 155 2.29 -15.77 -8.23
CA PHE A 155 1.41 -14.61 -8.11
C PHE A 155 -0.01 -14.94 -8.59
N VAL A 156 -0.15 -15.60 -9.73
CA VAL A 156 -1.45 -16.03 -10.26
C VAL A 156 -2.17 -16.98 -9.31
N ALA A 157 -1.45 -17.88 -8.60
CA ALA A 157 -2.07 -18.76 -7.61
C ALA A 157 -2.60 -17.97 -6.41
N CYS A 158 -1.84 -16.97 -5.92
CA CYS A 158 -2.30 -16.05 -4.87
C CYS A 158 -3.55 -15.27 -5.33
N LEU A 159 -3.51 -14.68 -6.53
CA LEU A 159 -4.65 -13.95 -7.09
C LEU A 159 -5.90 -14.82 -7.20
N ARG A 160 -5.76 -16.07 -7.60
CA ARG A 160 -6.88 -17.04 -7.66
C ARG A 160 -7.45 -17.38 -6.28
N GLN A 161 -6.62 -17.46 -5.23
CA GLN A 161 -7.10 -17.65 -3.85
C GLN A 161 -7.90 -16.43 -3.39
N ILE A 162 -7.39 -15.20 -3.65
CA ILE A 162 -8.08 -13.96 -3.35
C ILE A 162 -9.42 -13.90 -4.09
N LYS A 163 -9.40 -14.17 -5.39
CA LYS A 163 -10.61 -14.17 -6.22
C LYS A 163 -11.65 -15.18 -5.72
N ARG A 164 -11.24 -16.40 -5.37
CA ARG A 164 -12.16 -17.42 -4.84
C ARG A 164 -12.86 -16.91 -3.57
N TRP A 165 -12.12 -16.32 -2.64
CA TRP A 165 -12.72 -15.77 -1.43
C TRP A 165 -13.67 -14.61 -1.76
N SER A 166 -13.25 -13.71 -2.63
CA SER A 166 -14.03 -12.55 -3.08
C SER A 166 -15.34 -12.96 -3.78
N ASP A 167 -15.32 -14.02 -4.60
CA ASP A 167 -16.52 -14.52 -5.28
C ASP A 167 -17.53 -15.15 -4.30
N LEU A 168 -17.03 -15.77 -3.23
CA LEU A 168 -17.87 -16.33 -2.16
C LEU A 168 -18.44 -15.24 -1.21
N HIS A 169 -17.87 -14.02 -1.24
CA HIS A 169 -18.28 -12.90 -0.38
C HIS A 169 -18.51 -11.63 -1.22
N PRO A 170 -19.46 -11.62 -2.17
CA PRO A 170 -19.56 -10.60 -3.22
C PRO A 170 -19.82 -9.18 -2.72
N THR A 171 -20.19 -9.01 -1.45
CA THR A 171 -20.43 -7.71 -0.81
C THR A 171 -19.30 -7.25 0.09
N HIS A 172 -18.15 -7.94 0.10
CA HIS A 172 -17.01 -7.56 0.94
C HIS A 172 -16.54 -6.13 0.64
N LEU A 173 -15.98 -5.47 1.66
CA LEU A 173 -15.27 -4.20 1.46
C LEU A 173 -14.04 -4.41 0.57
N PRO A 174 -13.58 -3.41 -0.19
CA PRO A 174 -12.44 -3.54 -1.08
C PRO A 174 -11.24 -4.16 -0.40
N ILE A 175 -10.59 -5.11 -1.09
CA ILE A 175 -9.31 -5.69 -0.66
C ILE A 175 -8.20 -4.97 -1.41
N SER A 176 -7.25 -4.42 -0.68
CA SER A 176 -6.08 -3.76 -1.22
C SER A 176 -4.89 -4.72 -1.20
N ILE A 177 -4.20 -4.87 -2.33
CA ILE A 177 -3.07 -5.77 -2.51
C ILE A 177 -1.83 -4.93 -2.82
N LEU A 178 -0.89 -4.87 -1.90
CA LEU A 178 0.43 -4.30 -2.12
C LEU A 178 1.31 -5.35 -2.79
N VAL A 179 2.03 -4.97 -3.83
CA VAL A 179 2.91 -5.84 -4.62
C VAL A 179 4.33 -5.31 -4.51
N GLU A 180 5.22 -6.04 -3.85
CA GLU A 180 6.64 -5.73 -3.80
C GLU A 180 7.39 -6.50 -4.88
N ALA A 181 8.04 -5.76 -5.79
CA ALA A 181 8.87 -6.32 -6.85
C ALA A 181 10.29 -6.57 -6.34
N LYS A 182 10.67 -7.84 -6.22
CA LYS A 182 11.93 -8.27 -5.60
C LYS A 182 12.95 -8.72 -6.65
N ASP A 183 14.16 -8.17 -6.59
CA ASP A 183 15.32 -8.65 -7.36
C ASP A 183 16.66 -8.46 -6.59
N ASP A 184 16.61 -8.27 -5.29
CA ASP A 184 17.78 -8.10 -4.46
C ASP A 184 18.57 -9.40 -4.33
N THR A 185 19.89 -9.33 -4.53
CA THR A 185 20.80 -10.42 -4.28
C THR A 185 21.13 -10.51 -2.79
N ILE A 186 21.08 -11.71 -2.22
CA ILE A 186 21.50 -11.95 -0.84
C ILE A 186 22.95 -12.43 -0.79
N ILE A 187 23.62 -12.16 0.34
CA ILE A 187 24.99 -12.65 0.55
C ILE A 187 25.01 -14.17 0.75
N ASP A 188 25.99 -14.82 0.14
CA ASP A 188 26.24 -16.28 0.26
C ASP A 188 27.65 -16.53 0.79
N PRO A 189 27.91 -16.31 2.09
CA PRO A 189 29.25 -16.39 2.66
C PRO A 189 29.81 -17.81 2.71
N ALA A 190 28.95 -18.80 2.59
CA ALA A 190 29.33 -20.22 2.60
C ALA A 190 29.40 -20.84 1.20
N ASN A 191 29.20 -20.07 0.15
CA ASN A 191 29.15 -20.52 -1.25
C ASN A 191 28.19 -21.70 -1.45
N LEU A 192 26.98 -21.57 -0.93
CA LEU A 192 25.92 -22.57 -1.05
C LEU A 192 25.26 -22.59 -2.43
N GLY A 193 25.51 -21.58 -3.25
CA GLY A 193 24.95 -21.42 -4.60
C GLY A 193 23.63 -20.65 -4.63
N PHE A 194 23.45 -19.69 -3.73
CA PHE A 194 22.21 -18.90 -3.65
C PHE A 194 21.87 -18.25 -4.98
N VAL A 195 20.59 -18.24 -5.29
CA VAL A 195 20.04 -17.72 -6.54
C VAL A 195 20.28 -16.21 -6.65
N THR A 196 20.81 -15.77 -7.80
CA THR A 196 20.73 -14.37 -8.21
C THR A 196 19.37 -14.16 -8.88
N PRO A 197 18.48 -13.33 -8.33
CA PRO A 197 17.18 -13.07 -8.92
C PRO A 197 17.27 -12.50 -10.33
N ALA A 198 16.29 -12.82 -11.18
CA ALA A 198 16.13 -12.13 -12.45
C ALA A 198 15.77 -10.66 -12.19
N PRO A 199 16.30 -9.71 -13.00
CA PRO A 199 15.93 -8.29 -12.84
C PRO A 199 14.43 -8.08 -12.96
N PHE A 200 13.88 -7.26 -12.07
CA PHE A 200 12.48 -6.85 -12.15
C PHE A 200 12.36 -5.59 -13.03
N ASP A 201 12.48 -5.80 -14.32
CA ASP A 201 12.49 -4.76 -15.36
C ASP A 201 11.06 -4.33 -15.79
N ALA A 202 10.97 -3.50 -16.84
CA ALA A 202 9.68 -3.04 -17.36
C ALA A 202 8.79 -4.20 -17.82
N ALA A 203 9.37 -5.25 -18.42
CA ALA A 203 8.60 -6.42 -18.88
C ALA A 203 8.05 -7.21 -17.69
N ALA A 204 8.79 -7.34 -16.59
CA ALA A 204 8.32 -7.97 -15.36
C ALA A 204 7.22 -7.14 -14.70
N LEU A 205 7.30 -5.80 -14.73
CA LEU A 205 6.23 -4.92 -14.25
C LEU A 205 4.96 -5.02 -15.12
N ASP A 206 5.11 -5.12 -16.45
CA ASP A 206 3.99 -5.36 -17.36
C ASP A 206 3.35 -6.73 -17.11
N GLN A 207 4.17 -7.74 -16.76
CA GLN A 207 3.67 -9.07 -16.41
C GLN A 207 2.77 -9.05 -15.16
N VAL A 208 3.02 -8.16 -14.19
CA VAL A 208 2.12 -7.96 -13.04
C VAL A 208 0.72 -7.54 -13.52
N ASP A 209 0.64 -6.54 -14.41
CA ASP A 209 -0.63 -6.08 -14.99
C ASP A 209 -1.34 -7.19 -15.77
N ILE A 210 -0.59 -7.97 -16.55
CA ILE A 210 -1.12 -9.11 -17.34
C ILE A 210 -1.68 -10.17 -16.40
N ASP A 211 -0.97 -10.55 -15.36
CA ASP A 211 -1.39 -11.57 -14.39
C ASP A 211 -2.68 -11.14 -13.67
N ILE A 212 -2.77 -9.88 -13.24
CA ILE A 212 -3.99 -9.33 -12.63
C ILE A 212 -5.18 -9.44 -13.59
N ARG A 213 -5.00 -9.00 -14.85
CA ARG A 213 -6.04 -9.07 -15.89
C ARG A 213 -6.45 -10.49 -16.24
N SER A 214 -5.52 -11.45 -16.11
CA SER A 214 -5.80 -12.87 -16.38
C SER A 214 -6.73 -13.51 -15.36
N VAL A 215 -6.78 -12.95 -14.14
CA VAL A 215 -7.57 -13.50 -13.03
C VAL A 215 -8.83 -12.68 -12.76
N PHE A 216 -8.75 -11.36 -12.78
CA PHE A 216 -9.88 -10.48 -12.45
C PHE A 216 -10.46 -9.81 -13.69
N ALA A 217 -11.79 -9.88 -13.82
CA ALA A 217 -12.50 -9.06 -14.80
C ALA A 217 -12.31 -7.56 -14.49
N PRO A 218 -12.28 -6.67 -15.48
CA PRO A 218 -12.09 -5.22 -15.27
C PRO A 218 -13.07 -4.62 -14.25
N SER A 219 -14.32 -5.08 -14.21
CA SER A 219 -15.35 -4.61 -13.27
C SER A 219 -15.05 -4.97 -11.80
N ARG A 220 -14.12 -5.88 -11.56
CA ARG A 220 -13.73 -6.36 -10.22
C ARG A 220 -12.47 -5.68 -9.69
N VAL A 221 -11.84 -4.80 -10.44
CA VAL A 221 -10.63 -4.07 -10.02
C VAL A 221 -10.93 -2.58 -9.98
N ILE A 222 -10.42 -1.90 -8.96
CA ILE A 222 -10.38 -0.44 -8.88
C ILE A 222 -9.00 -0.02 -9.38
N THR A 223 -8.97 0.62 -10.54
CA THR A 223 -7.73 1.04 -11.23
C THR A 223 -7.44 2.53 -11.03
N PRO A 224 -6.22 3.02 -11.33
CA PRO A 224 -5.93 4.44 -11.38
C PRO A 224 -6.88 5.23 -12.30
N ASP A 225 -7.28 4.64 -13.44
CA ASP A 225 -8.23 5.27 -14.36
C ASP A 225 -9.64 5.46 -13.76
N ASP A 226 -10.09 4.52 -12.91
CA ASP A 226 -11.36 4.64 -12.18
C ASP A 226 -11.34 5.77 -11.17
N VAL A 227 -10.16 6.10 -10.63
CA VAL A 227 -9.96 7.20 -9.68
C VAL A 227 -9.72 8.52 -10.41
N ARG A 228 -8.98 8.52 -11.52
CA ARG A 228 -8.69 9.71 -12.33
C ARG A 228 -9.93 10.30 -12.98
N LYS A 229 -10.87 9.47 -13.46
CA LYS A 229 -12.18 9.88 -14.01
C LYS A 229 -12.11 10.99 -15.06
N GLY A 230 -11.11 10.96 -15.92
CA GLY A 230 -10.91 11.97 -16.96
C GLY A 230 -10.33 13.31 -16.49
N ALA A 231 -9.92 13.43 -15.22
CA ALA A 231 -9.10 14.56 -14.78
C ALA A 231 -7.73 14.56 -15.50
N PRO A 232 -7.08 15.70 -15.67
CA PRO A 232 -5.77 15.79 -16.32
C PRO A 232 -4.72 14.91 -15.64
N THR A 233 -4.74 14.84 -14.28
CA THR A 233 -3.86 13.98 -13.50
C THR A 233 -4.64 13.20 -12.44
N LEU A 234 -4.08 12.09 -12.00
CA LEU A 234 -4.64 11.29 -10.92
C LEU A 234 -4.70 12.11 -9.62
N GLU A 235 -3.64 12.86 -9.31
CA GLU A 235 -3.59 13.71 -8.13
C GLU A 235 -4.71 14.77 -8.13
N GLN A 236 -4.93 15.46 -9.25
CA GLN A 236 -6.01 16.46 -9.33
C GLN A 236 -7.38 15.86 -9.02
N SER A 237 -7.63 14.64 -9.46
CA SER A 237 -8.86 13.92 -9.15
C SER A 237 -8.96 13.59 -7.66
N VAL A 238 -7.87 13.10 -7.05
CA VAL A 238 -7.80 12.81 -5.61
C VAL A 238 -8.06 14.06 -4.78
N LEU A 239 -7.35 15.16 -5.06
CA LEU A 239 -7.46 16.43 -4.35
C LEU A 239 -8.84 17.11 -4.52
N SER A 240 -9.58 16.80 -5.59
CA SER A 240 -10.95 17.27 -5.77
C SER A 240 -11.92 16.73 -4.71
N GLY A 241 -11.52 15.66 -4.00
CA GLY A 241 -12.37 14.90 -3.06
C GLY A 241 -13.41 14.00 -3.73
N ALA A 242 -13.44 13.96 -5.08
CA ALA A 242 -14.39 13.16 -5.86
C ALA A 242 -13.75 11.95 -6.56
N GLY A 243 -12.41 11.85 -6.58
CA GLY A 243 -11.68 10.81 -7.29
C GLY A 243 -12.00 9.39 -6.83
N TRP A 244 -11.83 9.11 -5.55
CA TRP A 244 -12.07 7.78 -5.02
C TRP A 244 -13.54 7.35 -5.17
N PRO A 245 -13.80 6.10 -5.54
CA PRO A 245 -15.16 5.57 -5.63
C PRO A 245 -15.82 5.47 -4.24
N THR A 246 -17.14 5.38 -4.24
CA THR A 246 -17.88 5.14 -2.98
C THR A 246 -17.65 3.72 -2.50
N VAL A 247 -17.82 3.50 -1.19
CA VAL A 247 -17.73 2.17 -0.58
C VAL A 247 -18.70 1.21 -1.27
N GLU A 248 -19.94 1.66 -1.51
CA GLU A 248 -20.96 0.84 -2.14
C GLU A 248 -20.60 0.42 -3.57
N ALA A 249 -20.07 1.35 -4.38
CA ALA A 249 -19.61 1.05 -5.74
C ALA A 249 -18.33 0.19 -5.77
N SER A 250 -17.69 0.01 -4.62
CA SER A 250 -16.42 -0.71 -4.48
C SER A 250 -16.58 -2.10 -3.83
N ARG A 251 -17.78 -2.45 -3.38
CA ARG A 251 -18.01 -3.79 -2.80
C ARG A 251 -17.68 -4.89 -3.79
N GLY A 252 -17.07 -5.96 -3.27
CA GLY A 252 -16.66 -7.10 -4.06
C GLY A 252 -15.48 -6.85 -5.01
N LYS A 253 -14.78 -5.71 -4.89
CA LYS A 253 -13.64 -5.37 -5.74
C LYS A 253 -12.32 -5.47 -5.01
N VAL A 254 -11.25 -5.54 -5.80
CA VAL A 254 -9.86 -5.47 -5.34
C VAL A 254 -9.18 -4.23 -5.93
N MET A 255 -8.07 -3.80 -5.35
CA MET A 255 -7.18 -2.77 -5.90
C MET A 255 -5.73 -3.14 -5.62
N PHE A 256 -4.83 -2.67 -6.47
CA PHE A 256 -3.42 -3.03 -6.40
C PHE A 256 -2.55 -1.80 -6.26
N MET A 257 -1.48 -1.91 -5.47
CA MET A 257 -0.47 -0.88 -5.29
C MET A 257 0.91 -1.50 -5.48
N LEU A 258 1.81 -0.78 -6.14
CA LEU A 258 3.23 -1.11 -6.15
C LEU A 258 3.84 -0.70 -4.81
N ASP A 259 4.70 -1.53 -4.22
CA ASP A 259 5.39 -1.17 -2.97
C ASP A 259 6.65 -0.34 -3.21
N ASN A 260 7.39 -0.62 -4.31
CA ASN A 260 8.71 -0.09 -4.53
C ASN A 260 8.69 1.33 -5.13
N GLU A 261 9.15 2.33 -4.37
CA GLU A 261 9.39 3.69 -4.87
C GLU A 261 10.42 3.71 -6.01
N SER A 262 11.47 2.90 -5.91
CA SER A 262 12.52 2.80 -6.92
C SER A 262 12.04 2.28 -8.29
N ARG A 263 10.90 1.60 -8.34
CA ARG A 263 10.29 1.07 -9.58
C ARG A 263 9.21 1.99 -10.16
N ARG A 264 8.81 3.03 -9.44
CA ARG A 264 7.75 3.95 -9.83
C ARG A 264 7.95 4.52 -11.23
N ASP A 265 9.11 5.13 -11.48
CA ASP A 265 9.36 5.82 -12.76
C ASP A 265 9.41 4.83 -13.93
N LEU A 266 9.90 3.62 -13.70
CA LEU A 266 9.90 2.55 -14.70
C LEU A 266 8.46 2.10 -15.02
N TYR A 267 7.60 1.98 -14.01
CA TYR A 267 6.19 1.60 -14.18
C TYR A 267 5.36 2.69 -14.89
N LEU A 268 5.77 3.96 -14.76
CA LEU A 268 5.12 5.11 -15.41
C LEU A 268 5.51 5.29 -16.90
N GLN A 269 6.55 4.63 -17.40
CA GLN A 269 7.00 4.81 -18.77
C GLN A 269 5.89 4.51 -19.78
N GLY A 270 5.55 5.51 -20.63
CA GLY A 270 4.46 5.41 -21.60
C GLY A 270 3.05 5.52 -21.00
N HIS A 271 2.91 5.68 -19.68
CA HIS A 271 1.65 5.69 -18.95
C HIS A 271 1.48 6.94 -18.08
N PRO A 272 1.36 8.13 -18.66
CA PRO A 272 1.29 9.37 -17.88
C PRO A 272 0.13 9.29 -16.88
N SER A 273 0.42 9.62 -15.62
CA SER A 273 -0.57 9.55 -14.53
C SER A 273 -1.23 8.17 -14.39
N LEU A 274 -0.48 7.09 -14.64
CA LEU A 274 -0.90 5.68 -14.59
C LEU A 274 -2.02 5.31 -15.59
N SER A 275 -2.12 6.02 -16.70
CA SER A 275 -3.12 5.71 -17.73
C SER A 275 -2.98 4.27 -18.23
N GLY A 276 -4.03 3.46 -18.11
CA GLY A 276 -4.06 2.07 -18.53
C GLY A 276 -3.34 1.08 -17.61
N ARG A 277 -2.73 1.52 -16.50
CA ARG A 277 -2.06 0.67 -15.50
C ARG A 277 -3.05 0.07 -14.50
N MET A 278 -2.64 -1.05 -13.88
CA MET A 278 -3.45 -1.73 -12.86
C MET A 278 -3.10 -1.30 -11.43
N LEU A 279 -1.84 -0.90 -11.17
CA LEU A 279 -1.36 -0.56 -9.84
C LEU A 279 -1.29 0.96 -9.65
N PHE A 280 -1.64 1.39 -8.45
CA PHE A 280 -1.23 2.70 -7.94
C PHE A 280 0.24 2.64 -7.52
N THR A 281 0.96 3.73 -7.69
CA THR A 281 2.38 3.84 -7.33
C THR A 281 2.57 4.57 -6.00
N PRO A 282 3.60 4.24 -5.20
CA PRO A 282 3.99 5.04 -4.06
C PRO A 282 4.51 6.39 -4.59
N SER A 283 3.76 7.47 -4.30
CA SER A 283 4.00 8.79 -4.88
C SER A 283 3.81 9.86 -3.83
N PHE A 284 4.48 11.00 -4.01
CA PHE A 284 4.38 12.13 -3.09
C PHE A 284 3.47 13.24 -3.63
N PRO A 285 2.92 14.09 -2.76
CA PRO A 285 2.15 15.28 -3.18
C PRO A 285 2.91 16.11 -4.22
N GLY A 286 2.20 16.54 -5.26
CA GLY A 286 2.76 17.27 -6.40
C GLY A 286 3.12 16.39 -7.60
N GLN A 287 3.12 15.08 -7.47
CA GLN A 287 3.35 14.16 -8.59
C GLN A 287 2.02 13.81 -9.28
N ALA A 288 2.03 13.80 -10.61
CA ALA A 288 0.81 13.62 -11.41
C ALA A 288 0.07 12.29 -11.14
N ASP A 289 0.77 11.28 -10.69
CA ASP A 289 0.27 9.95 -10.32
C ASP A 289 -0.04 9.81 -8.82
N ALA A 290 0.08 10.89 -8.01
CA ALA A 290 -0.09 10.80 -6.58
C ALA A 290 -1.54 10.50 -6.17
N ALA A 291 -1.73 9.33 -5.58
CA ALA A 291 -2.98 8.87 -5.00
C ALA A 291 -2.72 8.00 -3.76
N PHE A 292 -1.66 7.22 -3.80
CA PHE A 292 -1.21 6.31 -2.75
C PHE A 292 0.15 6.77 -2.19
N ILE A 293 0.26 6.81 -0.88
CA ILE A 293 1.49 7.15 -0.14
C ILE A 293 1.85 5.96 0.75
N LYS A 294 3.09 5.48 0.65
CA LYS A 294 3.65 4.50 1.57
C LYS A 294 4.48 5.24 2.63
N ASP A 295 4.10 5.10 3.87
CA ASP A 295 4.81 5.66 5.02
C ASP A 295 4.80 4.64 6.16
N ASN A 296 5.85 3.83 6.22
CA ASN A 296 5.92 2.66 7.10
C ASN A 296 6.28 2.98 8.55
N ASP A 297 6.74 4.20 8.83
CA ASP A 297 7.13 4.59 10.19
C ASP A 297 6.26 5.74 10.73
N PRO A 298 5.12 5.42 11.38
CA PRO A 298 4.22 6.44 11.90
C PRO A 298 4.79 7.23 13.08
N ILE A 299 5.95 6.85 13.59
CA ILE A 299 6.67 7.57 14.65
C ILE A 299 7.57 8.63 14.02
N GLY A 300 8.43 8.25 13.06
CA GLY A 300 9.44 9.09 12.46
C GLY A 300 10.54 9.51 13.47
N ALA A 301 11.56 10.18 12.97
CA ALA A 301 12.70 10.60 13.78
C ALA A 301 12.35 11.63 14.89
N ASP A 302 11.29 12.42 14.69
CA ASP A 302 10.84 13.45 15.62
C ASP A 302 9.61 13.07 16.45
N GLY A 303 9.09 11.82 16.30
CA GLY A 303 7.89 11.33 16.97
C GLY A 303 6.57 11.88 16.42
N LEU A 304 6.59 12.60 15.27
CA LEU A 304 5.46 13.36 14.74
C LEU A 304 4.98 12.87 13.36
N GLU A 305 5.54 11.80 12.80
CA GLU A 305 5.17 11.33 11.46
C GLU A 305 3.67 11.01 11.32
N TRP A 306 3.04 10.48 12.37
CA TRP A 306 1.60 10.29 12.39
C TRP A 306 0.79 11.58 12.10
N GLN A 307 1.32 12.78 12.41
CA GLN A 307 0.68 14.06 12.08
C GLN A 307 0.83 14.39 10.59
N ARG A 308 1.99 14.07 9.99
CA ARG A 308 2.22 14.22 8.54
C ARG A 308 1.30 13.30 7.76
N ILE A 309 1.18 12.04 8.19
CA ILE A 309 0.20 11.09 7.64
C ILE A 309 -1.23 11.66 7.72
N GLN A 310 -1.63 12.29 8.83
CA GLN A 310 -2.92 12.96 8.92
C GLN A 310 -3.09 14.07 7.88
N GLY A 311 -2.01 14.79 7.55
CA GLY A 311 -2.00 15.80 6.50
C GLY A 311 -2.34 15.18 5.13
N TYR A 312 -1.71 14.06 4.77
CA TYR A 312 -1.99 13.32 3.55
C TYR A 312 -3.44 12.81 3.50
N VAL A 313 -3.90 12.23 4.59
CA VAL A 313 -5.28 11.73 4.72
C VAL A 313 -6.31 12.85 4.56
N ARG A 314 -6.10 14.03 5.16
CA ARG A 314 -6.99 15.21 4.98
C ARG A 314 -7.01 15.70 3.55
N SER A 315 -5.90 15.61 2.83
CA SER A 315 -5.78 15.99 1.43
C SER A 315 -6.47 15.00 0.48
N GLY A 316 -6.82 13.81 0.96
CA GLY A 316 -7.55 12.80 0.19
C GLY A 316 -6.73 11.64 -0.32
N TYR A 317 -5.42 11.62 -0.08
CA TYR A 317 -4.57 10.47 -0.42
C TYR A 317 -4.94 9.25 0.43
N VAL A 318 -4.66 8.08 -0.11
CA VAL A 318 -4.68 6.83 0.64
C VAL A 318 -3.27 6.54 1.14
N VAL A 319 -3.15 6.20 2.41
CA VAL A 319 -1.87 5.97 3.07
C VAL A 319 -1.82 4.55 3.64
N ARG A 320 -0.72 3.85 3.42
CA ARG A 320 -0.35 2.63 4.14
C ARG A 320 0.74 2.98 5.15
N THR A 321 0.58 2.50 6.39
CA THR A 321 1.60 2.56 7.43
C THR A 321 1.72 1.22 8.14
N ARG A 322 2.75 1.04 8.99
CA ARG A 322 2.94 -0.19 9.77
C ARG A 322 2.67 0.06 11.26
N ALA A 323 2.17 -0.97 11.94
CA ALA A 323 1.97 -0.99 13.39
C ALA A 323 3.12 -1.67 14.14
N ASP A 324 3.92 -2.44 13.42
CA ASP A 324 5.07 -3.21 13.91
C ASP A 324 6.11 -3.41 12.81
N THR A 325 7.33 -3.74 13.22
CA THR A 325 8.44 -4.08 12.31
C THR A 325 9.35 -5.11 12.98
N ASP A 326 9.88 -6.04 12.18
CA ASP A 326 10.90 -7.01 12.58
C ASP A 326 10.57 -7.79 13.86
N THR A 327 9.29 -8.02 14.13
CA THR A 327 8.74 -8.67 15.33
C THR A 327 9.01 -7.94 16.66
N ILE A 328 9.62 -6.74 16.63
CA ILE A 328 10.11 -6.03 17.83
C ILE A 328 8.96 -5.73 18.78
N GLN A 329 7.87 -5.15 18.29
CA GLN A 329 6.71 -4.74 19.10
C GLN A 329 6.00 -5.96 19.68
N ALA A 330 5.90 -7.03 18.92
CA ALA A 330 5.30 -8.27 19.40
C ALA A 330 6.13 -8.95 20.49
N ARG A 331 7.46 -8.90 20.39
CA ARG A 331 8.39 -9.45 21.41
C ARG A 331 8.40 -8.65 22.70
N THR A 332 8.30 -7.33 22.59
CA THR A 332 8.41 -6.43 23.75
C THR A 332 7.06 -6.07 24.37
N GLY A 333 5.96 -6.27 23.65
CA GLY A 333 4.63 -5.78 24.04
C GLY A 333 4.46 -4.28 23.86
N ASP A 334 5.39 -3.59 23.16
CA ASP A 334 5.32 -2.15 22.95
C ASP A 334 4.23 -1.80 21.91
N THR A 335 3.29 -0.97 22.30
CA THR A 335 2.16 -0.55 21.47
C THR A 335 2.33 0.84 20.86
N THR A 336 3.46 1.51 21.09
CA THR A 336 3.68 2.90 20.69
C THR A 336 3.51 3.10 19.18
N MET A 337 4.12 2.24 18.37
CA MET A 337 4.02 2.30 16.91
C MET A 337 2.59 2.01 16.43
N ARG A 338 1.96 0.97 16.98
CA ARG A 338 0.56 0.62 16.71
C ARG A 338 -0.39 1.78 16.97
N ASP A 339 -0.27 2.40 18.14
CA ASP A 339 -1.15 3.47 18.57
C ASP A 339 -0.95 4.73 17.71
N ALA A 340 0.29 5.02 17.30
CA ALA A 340 0.60 6.07 16.34
C ALA A 340 -0.01 5.76 14.95
N ALA A 341 0.15 4.54 14.45
CA ALA A 341 -0.43 4.09 13.19
C ALA A 341 -1.97 4.24 13.17
N LEU A 342 -2.65 3.75 14.20
CA LEU A 342 -4.11 3.83 14.30
C LEU A 342 -4.61 5.29 14.40
N ARG A 343 -3.94 6.16 15.16
CA ARG A 343 -4.34 7.58 15.29
C ARG A 343 -3.98 8.43 14.09
N SER A 344 -3.01 7.99 13.26
CA SER A 344 -2.61 8.70 12.03
C SER A 344 -3.76 8.84 11.03
N GLY A 345 -4.73 7.91 11.08
CA GLY A 345 -5.81 7.84 10.11
C GLY A 345 -5.37 7.23 8.77
N ALA A 346 -4.17 6.67 8.66
CA ALA A 346 -3.79 5.88 7.48
C ALA A 346 -4.89 4.86 7.17
N GLN A 347 -5.25 4.72 5.91
CA GLN A 347 -6.33 3.82 5.48
C GLN A 347 -5.98 2.36 5.72
N TRP A 348 -4.69 2.00 5.64
CA TRP A 348 -4.21 0.66 5.91
C TRP A 348 -3.13 0.70 6.99
N VAL A 349 -3.42 0.02 8.10
CA VAL A 349 -2.50 -0.20 9.22
C VAL A 349 -2.03 -1.66 9.14
N SER A 350 -0.84 -1.87 8.60
CA SER A 350 -0.28 -3.18 8.29
C SER A 350 0.46 -3.73 9.51
N THR A 351 0.33 -5.05 9.75
CA THR A 351 0.90 -5.75 10.91
C THR A 351 1.22 -7.20 10.56
N ASP A 352 2.13 -7.80 11.31
CA ASP A 352 2.34 -9.27 11.32
C ASP A 352 1.45 -9.99 12.34
N TYR A 353 0.69 -9.24 13.18
CA TYR A 353 -0.08 -9.75 14.31
C TYR A 353 -1.53 -9.23 14.33
N PRO A 354 -2.37 -9.58 13.34
CA PRO A 354 -3.74 -9.09 13.27
C PRO A 354 -4.68 -9.67 14.34
N THR A 355 -4.28 -10.74 15.04
CA THR A 355 -5.02 -11.30 16.18
C THR A 355 -4.08 -11.73 17.31
N PRO A 356 -4.59 -11.88 18.54
CA PRO A 356 -3.78 -12.37 19.68
C PRO A 356 -3.13 -13.74 19.41
N ALA A 357 -3.77 -14.59 18.60
CA ALA A 357 -3.28 -15.94 18.29
C ALA A 357 -2.04 -15.94 17.40
N ASP A 358 -1.77 -14.85 16.68
CA ASP A 358 -0.60 -14.71 15.82
C ASP A 358 0.68 -14.42 16.62
N ASN A 359 0.55 -13.89 17.86
CA ASN A 359 1.67 -13.54 18.71
C ASN A 359 2.13 -14.75 19.54
N ILE A 360 3.25 -15.33 19.14
CA ILE A 360 3.87 -16.50 19.80
C ILE A 360 4.75 -16.13 21.02
N PHE A 361 4.98 -14.84 21.29
CA PHE A 361 5.90 -14.35 22.33
C PHE A 361 5.25 -14.14 23.68
N GLY A 362 3.92 -14.32 23.79
CA GLY A 362 3.20 -14.26 25.07
C GLY A 362 3.04 -12.85 25.65
N THR A 363 3.33 -11.79 24.91
CA THR A 363 3.21 -10.39 25.36
C THR A 363 1.79 -9.83 25.26
N GLY A 364 0.90 -10.53 24.56
CA GLY A 364 -0.45 -10.05 24.27
C GLY A 364 -0.51 -8.93 23.23
N TYR A 365 0.57 -8.61 22.53
CA TYR A 365 0.56 -7.64 21.42
C TYR A 365 -0.24 -8.18 20.24
N PHE A 366 -1.12 -7.35 19.70
CA PHE A 366 -1.84 -7.55 18.44
C PHE A 366 -2.43 -6.23 17.95
N VAL A 367 -2.91 -6.21 16.70
CA VAL A 367 -3.46 -5.00 16.07
C VAL A 367 -4.88 -5.26 15.60
N GLU A 368 -5.83 -4.57 16.21
CA GLU A 368 -7.22 -4.53 15.75
C GLU A 368 -7.72 -3.07 15.70
N LEU A 369 -8.77 -2.86 14.93
CA LEU A 369 -9.46 -1.56 14.95
C LEU A 369 -10.21 -1.36 16.26
N PRO A 370 -10.25 -0.15 16.81
CA PRO A 370 -11.18 0.16 17.92
C PRO A 370 -12.61 -0.25 17.57
N GLY A 371 -13.18 -1.15 18.40
CA GLY A 371 -14.50 -1.73 18.18
C GLY A 371 -14.50 -3.05 17.39
N GLY A 372 -13.34 -3.60 17.01
CA GLY A 372 -13.19 -4.97 16.49
C GLY A 372 -13.85 -5.23 15.13
N GLY A 373 -14.19 -4.21 14.36
CA GLY A 373 -14.83 -4.32 13.04
C GLY A 373 -13.86 -4.69 11.92
N VAL A 374 -14.40 -5.04 10.75
CA VAL A 374 -13.63 -5.26 9.51
C VAL A 374 -13.01 -3.95 9.03
N SER A 375 -13.70 -2.84 9.27
CA SER A 375 -13.30 -1.49 8.93
C SER A 375 -13.91 -0.52 9.92
N ARG A 376 -13.32 0.66 10.03
CA ARG A 376 -13.95 1.78 10.72
C ARG A 376 -14.00 3.02 9.84
N CYS A 377 -14.90 3.94 10.20
CA CYS A 377 -14.85 5.29 9.65
C CYS A 377 -13.50 5.91 9.97
N ASN A 378 -12.84 6.45 8.96
CA ASN A 378 -11.53 7.07 9.14
C ASN A 378 -11.62 8.22 10.15
N PRO A 379 -10.81 8.21 11.22
CA PRO A 379 -10.91 9.20 12.29
C PRO A 379 -10.57 10.62 11.84
N ILE A 380 -9.91 10.79 10.68
CA ILE A 380 -9.42 12.06 10.16
C ILE A 380 -10.28 12.58 8.99
N SER A 381 -10.62 11.71 8.04
CA SER A 381 -11.27 12.11 6.78
C SER A 381 -12.76 11.79 6.70
N ALA A 382 -13.28 10.85 7.51
CA ALA A 382 -14.70 10.54 7.52
C ALA A 382 -15.50 11.63 8.22
N ARG A 383 -16.67 11.96 7.67
CA ARG A 383 -17.58 12.93 8.26
C ARG A 383 -18.30 12.31 9.47
N SER A 384 -18.81 13.14 10.37
CA SER A 384 -19.54 12.75 11.58
C SER A 384 -20.77 11.87 11.34
N ALA A 385 -21.27 11.79 10.10
CA ALA A 385 -22.40 10.95 9.70
C ALA A 385 -22.04 9.49 9.39
N CYS A 386 -20.74 9.15 9.34
CA CYS A 386 -20.28 7.78 9.12
C CYS A 386 -20.60 6.91 10.36
N ARG A 387 -21.26 5.78 10.15
CA ARG A 387 -21.60 4.82 11.21
C ARG A 387 -20.99 3.47 10.91
N ILE A 388 -20.41 2.83 11.93
CA ILE A 388 -19.74 1.52 11.83
C ILE A 388 -20.70 0.41 11.34
N PHE A 389 -22.00 0.51 11.63
CA PHE A 389 -23.01 -0.48 11.23
C PHE A 389 -23.16 -0.64 9.71
N ASP A 390 -22.72 0.34 8.95
CA ASP A 390 -22.82 0.38 7.51
C ASP A 390 -21.61 -0.26 6.80
N LEU A 391 -20.64 -0.74 7.58
CA LEU A 391 -19.35 -1.28 7.08
C LEU A 391 -19.24 -2.81 7.22
N ARG A 392 -20.34 -3.51 7.45
CA ARG A 392 -20.39 -4.98 7.54
C ARG A 392 -20.39 -5.63 6.16
#